data_8d7539c27a34f4aebbeae09cea69ed6e
#
_entry.id   8d7539c27a34f4aebbeae09cea69ed6e
#
_cell.length_a   1.000
_cell.length_b   1.000
_cell.length_c   1.000
_cell.angle_alpha   90.00
_cell.angle_beta   90.00
_cell.angle_gamma   90.00
#
_symmetry.space_group_name_H-M   'P 1'
#
loop_
_entity.id
_entity.type
_entity.pdbx_description
1 polymer ?
#
loop_
_entity_poly.entity_id
_entity_poly.type
_entity_poly.pdbx_seq_one_letter_code
_entity_poly.pdbx_strand_id
1 'polypeptide(L)' 'MSKSQGTVKWFDTKKGYGFIINEDGEDVMVHYRAIHAEGFKNLTEGQGVSFIQTKSERGWQAAEVELLETA' A
#
# COMPACT_ATOMS: atom_id res chain seq x y z
N MET A 1 -10.86 -8.83 11.14
CA MET A 1 -10.95 -8.14 9.85
C MET A 1 -9.88 -8.67 8.92
N SER A 2 -10.27 -8.96 7.70
CA SER A 2 -9.34 -9.54 6.74
C SER A 2 -8.54 -8.44 6.05
N LYS A 3 -7.28 -8.75 5.78
CA LYS A 3 -6.45 -7.85 5.02
C LYS A 3 -6.74 -7.99 3.54
N SER A 4 -6.67 -6.88 2.83
CA SER A 4 -6.75 -6.87 1.38
C SER A 4 -5.36 -7.06 0.80
N GLN A 5 -5.32 -7.43 -0.47
CA GLN A 5 -4.06 -7.57 -1.19
C GLN A 5 -4.10 -6.71 -2.44
N GLY A 6 -2.95 -6.28 -2.86
CA GLY A 6 -2.85 -5.46 -4.05
C GLY A 6 -1.42 -5.37 -4.55
N THR A 7 -1.25 -4.52 -5.55
CA THR A 7 0.04 -4.31 -6.20
C THR A 7 0.37 -2.83 -6.18
N VAL A 8 1.60 -2.50 -5.89
CA VAL A 8 2.03 -1.10 -5.85
C VAL A 8 1.98 -0.53 -7.26
N LYS A 9 1.22 0.55 -7.44
CA LYS A 9 1.14 1.27 -8.70
C LYS A 9 2.35 2.17 -8.86
N TRP A 10 2.63 2.98 -7.83
CA TRP A 10 3.83 3.79 -7.74
C TRP A 10 3.97 4.30 -6.31
N PHE A 11 5.17 4.70 -5.97
CA PHE A 11 5.43 5.27 -4.66
C PHE A 11 6.55 6.30 -4.78
N ASP A 12 6.32 7.48 -4.20
CA ASP A 12 7.30 8.57 -4.22
C ASP A 12 7.91 8.71 -2.83
N THR A 13 9.16 8.32 -2.69
CA THR A 13 9.85 8.35 -1.39
C THR A 13 10.08 9.76 -0.89
N LYS A 14 10.19 10.72 -1.79
CA LYS A 14 10.39 12.11 -1.40
C LYS A 14 9.12 12.72 -0.81
N LYS A 15 7.99 12.39 -1.39
CA LYS A 15 6.70 12.87 -0.91
C LYS A 15 6.15 12.01 0.21
N GLY A 16 6.59 10.76 0.30
CA GLY A 16 6.20 9.85 1.36
C GLY A 16 4.85 9.20 1.15
N TYR A 17 4.36 9.11 -0.09
CA TYR A 17 3.10 8.45 -0.37
C TYR A 17 3.08 7.89 -1.79
N GLY A 18 2.09 7.06 -2.04
CA GLY A 18 1.90 6.48 -3.35
C GLY A 18 0.53 5.83 -3.44
N PHE A 19 0.37 4.93 -4.40
CA PHE A 19 -0.89 4.25 -4.63
C PHE A 19 -0.69 2.76 -4.85
N ILE A 20 -1.65 2.00 -4.36
CA ILE A 20 -1.76 0.55 -4.53
C ILE A 20 -3.00 0.29 -5.36
N ILE A 21 -2.94 -0.67 -6.27
CA ILE A 21 -4.13 -1.16 -6.98
C ILE A 21 -4.63 -2.38 -6.21
N ASN A 22 -5.87 -2.32 -5.73
CA ASN A 22 -6.44 -3.45 -5.00
C ASN A 22 -6.96 -4.52 -5.97
N GLU A 23 -7.51 -5.58 -5.42
CA GLU A 23 -7.99 -6.70 -6.23
C GLU A 23 -9.16 -6.32 -7.14
N ASP A 24 -9.89 -5.27 -6.79
CA ASP A 24 -10.99 -4.76 -7.59
C ASP A 24 -10.54 -3.77 -8.65
N GLY A 25 -9.25 -3.49 -8.72
CA GLY A 25 -8.71 -2.53 -9.69
C GLY A 25 -8.84 -1.08 -9.27
N GLU A 26 -9.11 -0.82 -8.01
CA GLU A 26 -9.27 0.53 -7.50
C GLU A 26 -7.96 1.07 -6.92
N ASP A 27 -7.78 2.37 -7.00
CA ASP A 27 -6.61 3.03 -6.42
C ASP A 27 -6.80 3.19 -4.92
N VAL A 28 -5.79 2.76 -4.16
CA VAL A 28 -5.77 2.89 -2.71
C VAL A 28 -4.54 3.67 -2.33
N MET A 29 -4.73 4.80 -1.67
CA MET A 29 -3.61 5.64 -1.27
C MET A 29 -2.85 5.00 -0.11
N VAL A 30 -1.53 5.06 -0.16
CA VAL A 30 -0.67 4.55 0.90
C VAL A 30 0.33 5.64 1.31
N HIS A 31 0.45 5.85 2.62
CA HIS A 31 1.40 6.80 3.18
C HIS A 31 2.53 6.01 3.85
N TYR A 32 3.75 6.56 3.85
CA TYR A 32 4.90 5.84 4.38
C TYR A 32 4.70 5.42 5.84
N ARG A 33 3.90 6.16 6.61
CA ARG A 33 3.60 5.81 8.00
C ARG A 33 2.78 4.55 8.14
N ALA A 34 2.09 4.16 7.08
CA ALA A 34 1.27 2.95 7.09
C ALA A 34 2.07 1.70 6.72
N ILE A 35 3.29 1.87 6.27
CA ILE A 35 4.12 0.76 5.82
C ILE A 35 4.83 0.13 7.02
N HIS A 36 4.57 -1.15 7.24
CA HIS A 36 5.22 -1.92 8.28
C HIS A 36 6.40 -2.67 7.67
N ALA A 37 7.52 -1.98 7.54
CA ALA A 37 8.73 -2.59 7.03
C ALA A 37 9.89 -2.07 7.87
N GLU A 38 10.79 -2.95 8.23
CA GLU A 38 11.97 -2.55 8.98
C GLU A 38 12.93 -1.81 8.07
N GLY A 39 13.43 -0.68 8.55
CA GLY A 39 14.41 0.10 7.84
C GLY A 39 13.79 0.96 6.76
N PHE A 40 13.90 0.55 5.53
CA PHE A 40 13.50 1.34 4.39
C PHE A 40 11.99 1.31 4.16
N LYS A 41 11.35 2.44 4.33
CA LYS A 41 9.91 2.57 4.06
C LYS A 41 9.70 2.99 2.62
N ASN A 42 9.86 2.05 1.73
CA ASN A 42 9.76 2.28 0.31
C ASN A 42 9.02 1.10 -0.34
N LEU A 43 8.21 1.42 -1.33
CA LEU A 43 7.49 0.42 -2.10
C LEU A 43 7.96 0.47 -3.54
N THR A 44 8.18 -0.71 -4.11
CA THR A 44 8.61 -0.83 -5.50
C THR A 44 7.40 -1.05 -6.39
N GLU A 45 7.37 -0.36 -7.51
CA GLU A 45 6.30 -0.52 -8.49
C GLU A 45 6.16 -1.98 -8.89
N GLY A 46 4.94 -2.47 -8.87
CA GLY A 46 4.64 -3.86 -9.21
C GLY A 46 4.74 -4.84 -8.03
N GLN A 47 5.17 -4.36 -6.88
CA GLN A 47 5.35 -5.23 -5.73
C GLN A 47 4.00 -5.59 -5.10
N GLY A 48 3.86 -6.85 -4.68
CA GLY A 48 2.66 -7.29 -3.97
C GLY A 48 2.69 -6.87 -2.52
N VAL A 49 1.55 -6.42 -2.01
CA VAL A 49 1.41 -5.98 -0.63
C VAL A 49 0.08 -6.44 -0.06
N SER A 50 0.03 -6.56 1.26
CA SER A 50 -1.21 -6.75 2.00
C SER A 50 -1.44 -5.51 2.85
N PHE A 51 -2.69 -5.17 3.07
CA PHE A 51 -3.03 -3.96 3.81
C PHE A 51 -4.47 -4.02 4.29
N ILE A 52 -4.79 -3.12 5.22
CA ILE A 52 -6.18 -2.93 5.65
C ILE A 52 -6.70 -1.73 4.87
N GLN A 53 -7.76 -1.96 4.09
CA GLN A 53 -8.36 -0.91 3.29
C GLN A 53 -9.39 -0.16 4.11
N THR A 54 -9.18 1.14 4.25
CA THR A 54 -10.10 2.00 4.99
C THR A 54 -10.61 3.10 4.07
N LYS A 55 -11.86 3.50 4.26
CA LYS A 55 -12.44 4.55 3.46
C LYS A 55 -12.27 5.88 4.16
N SER A 56 -11.82 6.89 3.40
CA SER A 56 -11.68 8.25 3.91
C SER A 56 -12.45 9.20 3.00
N GLU A 57 -12.48 10.48 3.38
CA GLU A 57 -13.15 11.50 2.57
C GLU A 57 -12.57 11.61 1.16
N ARG A 58 -11.32 11.24 1.00
CA ARG A 58 -10.62 11.31 -0.28
C ARG A 58 -10.63 10.00 -1.06
N GLY A 59 -11.28 8.97 -0.52
CA GLY A 59 -11.32 7.66 -1.14
C GLY A 59 -10.68 6.60 -0.27
N TRP A 60 -10.16 5.55 -0.89
CA TRP A 60 -9.57 4.44 -0.16
C TRP A 60 -8.15 4.76 0.32
N GLN A 61 -7.86 4.32 1.54
CA GLN A 61 -6.51 4.42 2.10
C GLN A 61 -6.09 3.07 2.63
N ALA A 62 -4.78 2.80 2.53
CA ALA A 62 -4.20 1.58 3.05
C ALA A 62 -3.61 1.83 4.43
N ALA A 63 -3.86 0.91 5.35
CA ALA A 63 -3.26 0.91 6.67
C ALA A 63 -2.56 -0.41 6.89
N GLU A 64 -1.58 -0.43 7.77
CA GLU A 64 -0.83 -1.65 8.11
C GLU A 64 -0.36 -2.39 6.87
N VAL A 65 0.32 -1.67 6.00
CA VAL A 65 0.82 -2.23 4.74
C VAL A 65 2.04 -3.10 5.01
N GLU A 66 1.99 -4.32 4.51
CA GLU A 66 3.11 -5.25 4.63
C GLU A 66 3.45 -5.80 3.25
N LEU A 67 4.73 -6.05 3.03
CA LEU A 67 5.18 -6.64 1.79
C LEU A 67 4.82 -8.13 1.77
N LEU A 68 4.31 -8.57 0.64
CA LEU A 68 4.07 -9.99 0.44
C LEU A 68 5.39 -10.64 0.04
N GLU A 69 5.69 -11.77 0.66
CA GLU A 69 6.88 -12.51 0.29
C GLU A 69 6.66 -13.19 -1.04
N THR A 70 7.59 -12.94 -1.94
CA THR A 70 7.62 -13.68 -3.20
C THR A 70 8.59 -14.84 -3.03
N ALA A 71 8.05 -16.01 -3.22
CA ALA A 71 8.88 -17.22 -3.13
C ALA A 71 9.94 -17.24 -4.23
#